data_061d0210a23210f2ca53991a3574e4aa
#
_entry.id   061d0210a23210f2ca53991a3574e4aa
#
_cell.length_a   1.000
_cell.length_b   1.000
_cell.length_c   1.000
_cell.angle_alpha   90.00
_cell.angle_beta   90.00
_cell.angle_gamma   90.00
#
_symmetry.space_group_name_H-M   'P 1'
#
loop_
_entity.id
_entity.type
_entity.pdbx_description
1 polymer ?
#
loop_
_entity_poly.entity_id
_entity_poly.type
_entity_poly.pdbx_seq_one_letter_code
_entity_poly.pdbx_strand_id
1 'polypeptide(L)'
;MNQYVGKLCPFCKSAMQETEEIVVCSACEMPHHKECWIENQGCTTFGCLGTIQSPRQTAQPSYVQRSESGNFQAIRFDRPYAAPASQTAFRAFPSPDPTTEQFIAEKTEYYLPIFQTLRANHALLSWNWAAFLFAPFWLLYRKMYGLGVVVLLAACVVTMLSNLWLWLLLTLGYAVLAMFANYLYLLQIEELVTDAAKLLPVQKENLLLRKGGVNIAAATIGAAVYLIVLIISLFA
;
A
#
# COMPACT_ATOMS: atom_id res chain seq x y z
N MET A 1 -19.64 -34.17 12.82
CA MET A 1 -18.69 -33.73 13.87
C MET A 1 -17.70 -32.77 13.24
N ASN A 2 -17.61 -31.55 13.76
CA ASN A 2 -16.67 -30.56 13.26
C ASN A 2 -15.27 -30.93 13.77
N GLN A 3 -14.30 -31.09 12.86
CA GLN A 3 -12.92 -31.53 13.18
C GLN A 3 -12.14 -30.57 14.12
N TYR A 4 -12.70 -29.40 14.40
CA TYR A 4 -12.08 -28.37 15.22
C TYR A 4 -12.64 -28.32 16.66
N VAL A 5 -13.68 -29.12 16.98
CA VAL A 5 -14.22 -29.22 18.34
C VAL A 5 -13.15 -29.73 19.29
N GLY A 6 -13.00 -29.07 20.44
CA GLY A 6 -11.97 -29.37 21.43
C GLY A 6 -10.60 -28.69 21.18
N LYS A 7 -10.36 -28.08 20.01
CA LYS A 7 -9.15 -27.27 19.79
C LYS A 7 -9.29 -25.92 20.46
N LEU A 8 -8.17 -25.34 20.90
CA LEU A 8 -8.15 -24.04 21.55
C LEU A 8 -8.18 -22.92 20.50
N CYS A 9 -9.03 -21.92 20.71
CA CYS A 9 -9.00 -20.69 19.93
C CYS A 9 -7.73 -19.88 20.30
N PRO A 10 -6.89 -19.49 19.33
CA PRO A 10 -5.64 -18.78 19.65
C PRO A 10 -5.86 -17.38 20.22
N PHE A 11 -7.04 -16.79 20.05
CA PHE A 11 -7.39 -15.48 20.59
C PHE A 11 -7.80 -15.55 22.07
N CYS A 12 -8.92 -16.24 22.38
CA CYS A 12 -9.45 -16.33 23.74
C CYS A 12 -8.89 -17.49 24.55
N LYS A 13 -8.17 -18.42 23.92
CA LYS A 13 -7.58 -19.63 24.53
C LYS A 13 -8.61 -20.61 25.13
N SER A 14 -9.89 -20.45 24.82
CA SER A 14 -10.96 -21.38 25.19
C SER A 14 -11.09 -22.49 24.16
N ALA A 15 -11.54 -23.67 24.61
CA ALA A 15 -11.82 -24.81 23.72
C ALA A 15 -13.09 -24.56 22.90
N MET A 16 -13.05 -24.83 21.61
CA MET A 16 -14.18 -24.70 20.70
C MET A 16 -15.22 -25.79 20.96
N GLN A 17 -16.48 -25.40 21.05
CA GLN A 17 -17.60 -26.29 21.32
C GLN A 17 -18.40 -26.57 20.03
N GLU A 18 -19.19 -27.63 20.03
CA GLU A 18 -19.99 -28.03 18.84
C GLU A 18 -21.11 -27.02 18.52
N THR A 19 -21.53 -26.23 19.51
CA THR A 19 -22.59 -25.21 19.40
C THR A 19 -22.08 -23.85 18.94
N GLU A 20 -20.78 -23.66 18.85
CA GLU A 20 -20.16 -22.38 18.49
C GLU A 20 -19.83 -22.30 17.00
N GLU A 21 -19.95 -21.10 16.41
CA GLU A 21 -19.55 -20.87 15.05
C GLU A 21 -18.02 -20.77 14.94
N ILE A 22 -17.41 -21.76 14.28
CA ILE A 22 -15.98 -21.84 14.07
C ILE A 22 -15.65 -21.39 12.64
N VAL A 23 -14.73 -20.46 12.52
CA VAL A 23 -14.17 -19.99 11.24
C VAL A 23 -12.72 -20.42 11.13
N VAL A 24 -12.29 -20.71 9.90
CA VAL A 24 -10.93 -21.17 9.62
C VAL A 24 -10.24 -20.17 8.71
N CYS A 25 -8.99 -19.84 9.00
CA CYS A 25 -8.20 -18.97 8.17
C CYS A 25 -7.83 -19.62 6.84
N SER A 26 -8.05 -18.91 5.73
CA SER A 26 -7.75 -19.40 4.38
C SER A 26 -6.26 -19.59 4.08
N ALA A 27 -5.38 -18.88 4.80
CA ALA A 27 -3.94 -18.89 4.55
C ALA A 27 -3.17 -19.87 5.46
N CYS A 28 -3.53 -19.96 6.76
CA CYS A 28 -2.80 -20.77 7.72
C CYS A 28 -3.65 -21.90 8.36
N GLU A 29 -4.91 -22.05 7.92
CA GLU A 29 -5.87 -23.06 8.41
C GLU A 29 -6.13 -23.04 9.93
N MET A 30 -5.75 -21.94 10.61
CA MET A 30 -5.95 -21.79 12.05
C MET A 30 -7.44 -21.54 12.34
N PRO A 31 -8.07 -22.36 13.21
CA PRO A 31 -9.46 -22.20 13.58
C PRO A 31 -9.60 -21.13 14.69
N HIS A 32 -10.70 -20.37 14.60
CA HIS A 32 -11.08 -19.35 15.58
C HIS A 32 -12.58 -19.41 15.86
N HIS A 33 -13.05 -18.96 17.01
CA HIS A 33 -14.45 -18.61 17.15
C HIS A 33 -14.76 -17.44 16.22
N LYS A 34 -15.92 -17.41 15.63
CA LYS A 34 -16.33 -16.34 14.73
C LYS A 34 -16.27 -14.96 15.38
N GLU A 35 -16.72 -14.87 16.63
CA GLU A 35 -16.68 -13.63 17.42
C GLU A 35 -15.24 -13.17 17.66
N CYS A 36 -14.34 -14.09 18.02
CA CYS A 36 -12.92 -13.80 18.21
C CYS A 36 -12.21 -13.35 16.92
N TRP A 37 -12.63 -13.89 15.79
CA TRP A 37 -12.14 -13.45 14.48
C TRP A 37 -12.58 -12.02 14.17
N ILE A 38 -13.83 -11.69 14.45
CA ILE A 38 -14.38 -10.33 14.24
C ILE A 38 -13.72 -9.33 15.19
N GLU A 39 -13.56 -9.67 16.46
CA GLU A 39 -12.94 -8.81 17.46
C GLU A 39 -11.46 -8.54 17.17
N ASN A 40 -10.71 -9.55 16.73
CA ASN A 40 -9.31 -9.42 16.32
C ASN A 40 -9.16 -8.83 14.90
N GLN A 41 -10.25 -8.59 14.17
CA GLN A 41 -10.28 -8.12 12.78
C GLN A 41 -9.50 -9.02 11.80
N GLY A 42 -9.37 -10.33 12.12
CA GLY A 42 -8.67 -11.29 11.29
C GLY A 42 -7.98 -12.41 12.04
N CYS A 43 -7.05 -13.09 11.39
CA CYS A 43 -6.26 -14.17 11.96
C CYS A 43 -5.29 -13.64 13.03
N THR A 44 -5.16 -14.36 14.16
CA THR A 44 -4.22 -14.02 15.24
C THR A 44 -2.77 -14.43 14.95
N THR A 45 -2.53 -15.19 13.89
CA THR A 45 -1.17 -15.61 13.50
C THR A 45 -0.42 -14.40 12.97
N PHE A 46 0.72 -14.09 13.58
CA PHE A 46 1.55 -12.95 13.20
C PHE A 46 1.93 -13.00 11.71
N GLY A 47 1.64 -11.90 10.99
CA GLY A 47 1.92 -11.79 9.55
C GLY A 47 0.96 -12.56 8.64
N CYS A 48 -0.10 -13.19 9.18
CA CYS A 48 -1.08 -13.90 8.38
C CYS A 48 -2.15 -12.97 7.82
N LEU A 49 -2.28 -12.91 6.49
CA LEU A 49 -3.26 -12.10 5.77
C LEU A 49 -4.45 -12.92 5.25
N GLY A 50 -4.67 -14.11 5.81
CA GLY A 50 -5.79 -14.99 5.42
C GLY A 50 -7.15 -14.39 5.78
N THR A 51 -8.16 -14.71 4.96
CA THR A 51 -9.57 -14.39 5.19
C THR A 51 -10.30 -15.62 5.76
N ILE A 52 -11.57 -15.47 6.11
CA ILE A 52 -12.40 -16.61 6.51
C ILE A 52 -12.54 -17.56 5.31
N GLN A 53 -12.15 -18.82 5.50
CA GLN A 53 -12.42 -19.87 4.53
C GLN A 53 -13.92 -20.20 4.60
N SER A 54 -14.68 -19.83 3.56
CA SER A 54 -16.07 -20.27 3.46
C SER A 54 -16.08 -21.79 3.45
N PRO A 55 -16.92 -22.45 4.26
CA PRO A 55 -17.04 -23.89 4.22
C PRO A 55 -17.37 -24.26 2.77
N ARG A 56 -16.56 -25.14 2.15
CA ARG A 56 -16.94 -25.80 0.92
C ARG A 56 -18.29 -26.42 1.19
N GLN A 57 -19.33 -25.94 0.53
CA GLN A 57 -20.62 -26.62 0.50
C GLN A 57 -20.35 -28.01 -0.06
N THR A 58 -20.16 -28.97 0.84
CA THR A 58 -20.40 -30.38 0.50
C THR A 58 -21.85 -30.42 0.05
N ALA A 59 -22.04 -30.78 -1.21
CA ALA A 59 -23.34 -30.89 -1.83
C ALA A 59 -24.32 -31.55 -0.86
N GLN A 60 -25.28 -30.79 -0.36
CA GLN A 60 -26.37 -31.34 0.41
C GLN A 60 -27.15 -32.25 -0.56
N PRO A 61 -27.49 -33.49 -0.17
CA PRO A 61 -28.37 -34.31 -0.97
C PRO A 61 -29.72 -33.60 -1.07
N SER A 62 -30.13 -33.29 -2.29
CA SER A 62 -31.46 -32.78 -2.60
C SER A 62 -32.48 -33.83 -2.19
N TYR A 63 -33.17 -33.65 -1.06
CA TYR A 63 -34.37 -34.47 -0.80
C TYR A 63 -35.50 -33.90 -1.62
N VAL A 64 -35.99 -34.77 -2.47
CA VAL A 64 -37.18 -34.56 -3.27
C VAL A 64 -38.36 -34.58 -2.32
N GLN A 65 -39.00 -33.44 -2.08
CA GLN A 65 -40.33 -33.43 -1.49
C GLN A 65 -41.32 -33.92 -2.54
N ARG A 66 -41.88 -35.09 -2.29
CA ARG A 66 -42.95 -35.67 -3.11
C ARG A 66 -44.25 -34.94 -2.78
N SER A 67 -44.66 -34.03 -3.66
CA SER A 67 -46.04 -33.50 -3.61
C SER A 67 -46.96 -34.44 -4.37
N GLU A 68 -48.10 -34.78 -3.77
CA GLU A 68 -49.10 -35.75 -4.27
C GLU A 68 -49.96 -35.26 -5.46
N SER A 69 -49.53 -34.31 -6.24
CA SER A 69 -50.20 -33.95 -7.48
C SER A 69 -49.18 -33.92 -8.62
N GLY A 70 -49.36 -34.86 -9.52
CA GLY A 70 -48.47 -35.31 -10.59
C GLY A 70 -48.10 -34.26 -11.65
N ASN A 71 -47.57 -33.14 -11.28
CA ASN A 71 -47.00 -32.19 -12.25
C ASN A 71 -45.60 -31.76 -11.80
N PHE A 72 -44.57 -32.37 -12.38
CA PHE A 72 -43.18 -32.05 -12.14
C PHE A 72 -42.82 -30.77 -12.86
N GLN A 73 -42.97 -29.62 -12.19
CA GLN A 73 -42.24 -28.41 -12.60
C GLN A 73 -40.93 -28.36 -11.80
N ALA A 74 -39.82 -28.59 -12.50
CA ALA A 74 -38.51 -28.33 -11.94
C ALA A 74 -38.36 -26.83 -11.65
N ILE A 75 -38.44 -26.45 -10.37
CA ILE A 75 -38.11 -25.11 -9.93
C ILE A 75 -36.60 -24.96 -10.05
N ARG A 76 -36.16 -24.35 -11.16
CA ARG A 76 -34.78 -23.90 -11.31
C ARG A 76 -34.55 -22.75 -10.35
N PHE A 77 -33.80 -22.98 -9.29
CA PHE A 77 -33.20 -21.94 -8.46
C PHE A 77 -31.93 -21.37 -9.13
N ASP A 78 -32.07 -20.91 -10.38
CA ASP A 78 -30.97 -20.27 -11.13
C ASP A 78 -30.89 -18.77 -10.89
N ARG A 79 -31.59 -18.24 -9.89
CA ARG A 79 -31.31 -16.89 -9.46
C ARG A 79 -30.27 -16.91 -8.36
N PRO A 80 -29.03 -16.45 -8.63
CA PRO A 80 -28.14 -16.12 -7.54
C PRO A 80 -28.87 -15.11 -6.65
N TYR A 81 -28.97 -15.41 -5.36
CA TYR A 81 -29.48 -14.50 -4.35
C TYR A 81 -28.71 -13.17 -4.52
N ALA A 82 -29.38 -12.19 -5.10
CA ALA A 82 -28.85 -10.83 -5.13
C ALA A 82 -28.85 -10.36 -3.68
N ALA A 83 -27.72 -10.45 -3.02
CA ALA A 83 -27.51 -9.85 -1.73
C ALA A 83 -27.91 -8.38 -1.84
N PRO A 84 -28.65 -7.82 -0.85
CA PRO A 84 -29.04 -6.41 -0.87
C PRO A 84 -27.77 -5.57 -1.04
N ALA A 85 -27.79 -4.62 -1.96
CA ALA A 85 -26.71 -3.74 -2.36
C ALA A 85 -26.34 -2.71 -1.28
N SER A 86 -26.21 -3.12 -0.03
CA SER A 86 -25.75 -2.31 1.10
C SER A 86 -24.63 -2.97 1.90
N GLN A 87 -23.85 -3.85 1.26
CA GLN A 87 -22.49 -4.03 1.68
C GLN A 87 -21.70 -2.96 0.92
N THR A 88 -21.40 -1.86 1.61
CA THR A 88 -20.19 -1.09 1.29
C THR A 88 -19.09 -2.14 1.16
N ALA A 89 -18.85 -2.56 -0.08
CA ALA A 89 -17.72 -3.41 -0.39
C ALA A 89 -16.53 -2.64 0.18
N PHE A 90 -16.02 -3.12 1.31
CA PHE A 90 -14.68 -2.81 1.75
C PHE A 90 -13.86 -3.23 0.52
N ARG A 91 -13.56 -2.26 -0.35
CA ARG A 91 -12.68 -2.50 -1.47
C ARG A 91 -11.41 -3.00 -0.84
N ALA A 92 -11.22 -4.31 -0.89
CA ALA A 92 -9.92 -4.88 -0.63
C ALA A 92 -9.00 -4.11 -1.58
N PHE A 93 -8.19 -3.21 -1.00
CA PHE A 93 -7.16 -2.52 -1.78
C PHE A 93 -6.37 -3.64 -2.46
N PRO A 94 -6.23 -3.63 -3.79
CA PRO A 94 -5.40 -4.62 -4.45
C PRO A 94 -4.08 -4.65 -3.68
N SER A 95 -3.66 -5.84 -3.28
CA SER A 95 -2.36 -6.03 -2.63
C SER A 95 -1.33 -5.25 -3.43
N PRO A 96 -0.44 -4.49 -2.80
CA PRO A 96 0.56 -3.71 -3.52
C PRO A 96 1.26 -4.66 -4.50
N ASP A 97 1.35 -4.26 -5.76
CA ASP A 97 2.11 -5.04 -6.74
C ASP A 97 3.52 -5.22 -6.15
N PRO A 98 4.01 -6.46 -6.00
CA PRO A 98 5.35 -6.71 -5.47
C PRO A 98 6.43 -5.93 -6.22
N THR A 99 6.17 -5.57 -7.47
CA THR A 99 7.02 -4.69 -8.27
C THR A 99 7.08 -3.26 -7.69
N THR A 100 5.96 -2.73 -7.19
CA THR A 100 5.90 -1.41 -6.53
C THR A 100 6.81 -1.39 -5.29
N GLU A 101 6.76 -2.43 -4.45
CA GLU A 101 7.61 -2.54 -3.26
C GLU A 101 9.09 -2.59 -3.63
N GLN A 102 9.45 -3.34 -4.67
CA GLN A 102 10.81 -3.45 -5.16
C GLN A 102 11.36 -2.10 -5.66
N PHE A 103 10.55 -1.28 -6.32
CA PHE A 103 10.97 0.06 -6.77
C PHE A 103 11.11 1.06 -5.62
N ILE A 104 10.25 1.00 -4.59
CA ILE A 104 10.36 1.85 -3.40
C ILE A 104 11.59 1.45 -2.58
N ALA A 105 11.83 0.16 -2.39
CA ALA A 105 12.87 -0.52 -1.63
C ALA A 105 12.94 -0.06 -0.15
N GLU A 106 13.22 1.23 0.12
CA GLU A 106 13.34 1.74 1.47
C GLU A 106 12.10 2.50 1.94
N LYS A 107 11.68 2.24 3.19
CA LYS A 107 10.50 2.83 3.85
C LYS A 107 9.20 2.50 3.14
N THR A 108 9.10 1.29 2.63
CA THR A 108 7.91 0.74 1.98
C THR A 108 6.69 0.83 2.88
N GLU A 109 6.84 0.51 4.17
CA GLU A 109 5.80 0.62 5.20
C GLU A 109 5.21 2.04 5.34
N TYR A 110 6.02 3.08 5.08
CA TYR A 110 5.56 4.47 5.10
C TYR A 110 4.85 4.86 3.80
N TYR A 111 5.41 4.50 2.64
CA TYR A 111 4.89 4.96 1.35
C TYR A 111 3.67 4.19 0.86
N LEU A 112 3.59 2.87 1.09
CA LEU A 112 2.48 2.06 0.58
C LEU A 112 1.10 2.53 1.09
N PRO A 113 0.88 2.78 2.39
CA PRO A 113 -0.41 3.29 2.88
C PRO A 113 -0.76 4.65 2.29
N ILE A 114 0.25 5.53 2.14
CA ILE A 114 0.06 6.86 1.54
C ILE A 114 -0.35 6.72 0.07
N PHE A 115 0.34 5.88 -0.71
CA PHE A 115 0.02 5.64 -2.11
C PHE A 115 -1.38 5.03 -2.30
N GLN A 116 -1.77 4.09 -1.45
CA GLN A 116 -3.11 3.54 -1.44
C GLN A 116 -4.16 4.62 -1.15
N THR A 117 -3.91 5.48 -0.17
CA THR A 117 -4.82 6.57 0.18
C THR A 117 -4.93 7.60 -0.95
N LEU A 118 -3.81 7.98 -1.59
CA LEU A 118 -3.80 8.91 -2.72
C LEU A 118 -4.59 8.35 -3.91
N ARG A 119 -4.42 7.06 -4.23
CA ARG A 119 -5.16 6.37 -5.30
C ARG A 119 -6.65 6.24 -4.98
N ALA A 120 -7.00 5.82 -3.78
CA ALA A 120 -8.38 5.55 -3.38
C ALA A 120 -9.24 6.82 -3.36
N ASN A 121 -8.66 7.93 -2.91
CA ASN A 121 -9.36 9.20 -2.76
C ASN A 121 -9.15 10.14 -3.96
N HIS A 122 -8.42 9.72 -5.00
CA HIS A 122 -7.97 10.59 -6.10
C HIS A 122 -7.32 11.89 -5.57
N ALA A 123 -6.63 11.79 -4.42
CA ALA A 123 -6.03 12.93 -3.75
C ALA A 123 -4.66 13.24 -4.35
N LEU A 124 -4.34 14.52 -4.47
CA LEU A 124 -3.04 15.01 -4.95
C LEU A 124 -2.14 15.44 -3.78
N LEU A 125 -2.73 15.69 -2.63
CA LEU A 125 -2.07 16.32 -1.50
C LEU A 125 -1.81 15.30 -0.38
N SER A 126 -0.55 15.26 0.06
CA SER A 126 -0.12 14.51 1.22
C SER A 126 1.18 15.10 1.74
N TRP A 127 1.19 15.50 3.02
CA TRP A 127 2.34 16.17 3.60
C TRP A 127 3.54 15.24 3.75
N ASN A 128 4.72 15.73 3.33
CA ASN A 128 5.99 15.00 3.46
C ASN A 128 7.04 15.90 4.17
N TRP A 129 7.30 15.61 5.45
CA TRP A 129 8.26 16.35 6.26
C TRP A 129 9.69 16.31 5.73
N ALA A 130 10.12 15.17 5.18
CA ALA A 130 11.47 15.05 4.62
C ALA A 130 11.62 15.91 3.38
N ALA A 131 10.60 15.98 2.53
CA ALA A 131 10.58 16.86 1.37
C ALA A 131 10.48 18.34 1.77
N PHE A 132 9.80 18.70 2.87
CA PHE A 132 9.75 20.06 3.36
C PHE A 132 11.11 20.56 3.85
N LEU A 133 11.76 19.77 4.72
CA LEU A 133 13.01 20.20 5.37
C LEU A 133 14.23 20.06 4.47
N PHE A 134 14.23 19.08 3.58
CA PHE A 134 15.39 18.68 2.79
C PHE A 134 15.08 18.59 1.28
N ALA A 135 14.18 19.43 0.76
CA ALA A 135 13.61 19.34 -0.58
C ALA A 135 14.58 18.86 -1.68
N PRO A 136 15.71 19.55 -1.99
CA PRO A 136 16.59 19.11 -3.07
C PRO A 136 17.24 17.77 -2.79
N PHE A 137 17.63 17.51 -1.54
CA PHE A 137 18.34 16.29 -1.16
C PHE A 137 17.40 15.09 -1.12
N TRP A 138 16.15 15.28 -0.67
CA TRP A 138 15.11 14.26 -0.70
C TRP A 138 14.79 13.84 -2.14
N LEU A 139 14.67 14.79 -3.07
CA LEU A 139 14.44 14.52 -4.48
C LEU A 139 15.60 13.71 -5.10
N LEU A 140 16.85 14.11 -4.84
CA LEU A 140 18.04 13.41 -5.31
C LEU A 140 18.14 12.00 -4.71
N TYR A 141 17.81 11.88 -3.41
CA TYR A 141 17.76 10.61 -2.71
C TYR A 141 16.75 9.64 -3.34
N ARG A 142 15.57 10.14 -3.72
CA ARG A 142 14.51 9.35 -4.39
C ARG A 142 14.71 9.20 -5.90
N LYS A 143 15.89 9.55 -6.41
CA LYS A 143 16.27 9.46 -7.83
C LYS A 143 15.41 10.34 -8.76
N MET A 144 14.73 11.37 -8.23
CA MET A 144 14.02 12.40 -8.99
C MET A 144 15.00 13.48 -9.43
N TYR A 145 16.04 13.10 -10.19
CA TYR A 145 17.19 13.93 -10.47
C TYR A 145 16.85 15.24 -11.18
N GLY A 146 15.94 15.22 -12.16
CA GLY A 146 15.56 16.42 -12.91
C GLY A 146 15.04 17.53 -11.99
N LEU A 147 14.01 17.20 -11.20
CA LEU A 147 13.43 18.15 -10.25
C LEU A 147 14.40 18.47 -9.10
N GLY A 148 15.15 17.49 -8.60
CA GLY A 148 16.12 17.65 -7.53
C GLY A 148 17.23 18.63 -7.87
N VAL A 149 17.79 18.57 -9.08
CA VAL A 149 18.81 19.50 -9.56
C VAL A 149 18.26 20.91 -9.72
N VAL A 150 17.06 21.06 -10.30
CA VAL A 150 16.43 22.38 -10.46
C VAL A 150 16.21 23.05 -9.09
N VAL A 151 15.67 22.32 -8.13
CA VAL A 151 15.42 22.83 -6.76
C VAL A 151 16.74 23.13 -6.03
N LEU A 152 17.79 22.31 -6.23
CA LEU A 152 19.12 22.54 -5.67
C LEU A 152 19.74 23.82 -6.24
N LEU A 153 19.69 24.02 -7.55
CA LEU A 153 20.20 25.23 -8.19
C LEU A 153 19.46 26.48 -7.71
N ALA A 154 18.13 26.43 -7.60
CA ALA A 154 17.34 27.53 -7.05
C ALA A 154 17.77 27.86 -5.62
N ALA A 155 17.99 26.87 -4.76
CA ALA A 155 18.49 27.05 -3.42
C ALA A 155 19.88 27.71 -3.40
N CYS A 156 20.80 27.26 -4.26
CA CYS A 156 22.14 27.86 -4.39
C CYS A 156 22.07 29.32 -4.82
N VAL A 157 21.24 29.67 -5.81
CA VAL A 157 21.07 31.05 -6.28
C VAL A 157 20.50 31.94 -5.17
N VAL A 158 19.47 31.50 -4.46
CA VAL A 158 18.86 32.23 -3.35
C VAL A 158 19.89 32.46 -2.24
N THR A 159 20.73 31.47 -1.94
CA THR A 159 21.80 31.55 -0.96
C THR A 159 22.83 32.64 -1.36
N MET A 160 23.24 32.67 -2.63
CA MET A 160 24.19 33.67 -3.13
C MET A 160 23.62 35.11 -3.11
N LEU A 161 22.33 35.26 -3.38
CA LEU A 161 21.68 36.57 -3.40
C LEU A 161 21.43 37.15 -1.99
N SER A 162 21.46 36.31 -0.96
CA SER A 162 21.30 36.67 0.48
C SER A 162 20.10 37.55 0.79
N ASN A 163 19.01 37.42 0.03
CA ASN A 163 17.80 38.24 0.13
C ASN A 163 16.70 37.54 0.93
N LEU A 164 16.23 38.19 1.99
CA LEU A 164 15.20 37.62 2.89
C LEU A 164 13.91 37.25 2.15
N TRP A 165 13.44 38.07 1.20
CA TRP A 165 12.21 37.78 0.46
C TRP A 165 12.35 36.56 -0.42
N LEU A 166 13.52 36.34 -1.01
CA LEU A 166 13.78 35.13 -1.81
C LEU A 166 13.84 33.88 -0.93
N TRP A 167 14.39 34.00 0.29
CA TRP A 167 14.35 32.92 1.27
C TRP A 167 12.92 32.53 1.69
N LEU A 168 12.06 33.53 1.93
CA LEU A 168 10.65 33.31 2.23
C LEU A 168 9.92 32.61 1.06
N LEU A 169 10.17 33.08 -0.17
CA LEU A 169 9.61 32.46 -1.38
C LEU A 169 10.12 31.03 -1.58
N LEU A 170 11.40 30.75 -1.35
CA LEU A 170 11.97 29.41 -1.41
C LEU A 170 11.33 28.48 -0.37
N THR A 171 11.18 28.97 0.87
CA THR A 171 10.51 28.19 1.94
C THR A 171 9.05 27.89 1.61
N LEU A 172 8.33 28.84 1.04
CA LEU A 172 6.97 28.64 0.55
C LEU A 172 6.95 27.61 -0.59
N GLY A 173 7.92 27.67 -1.51
CA GLY A 173 8.09 26.68 -2.57
C GLY A 173 8.35 25.27 -2.02
N TYR A 174 9.14 25.14 -0.96
CA TYR A 174 9.36 23.86 -0.27
C TYR A 174 8.10 23.35 0.41
N ALA A 175 7.28 24.23 0.99
CA ALA A 175 6.00 23.85 1.58
C ALA A 175 5.04 23.31 0.51
N VAL A 176 4.92 23.99 -0.62
CA VAL A 176 4.12 23.54 -1.76
C VAL A 176 4.66 22.19 -2.29
N LEU A 177 5.97 22.07 -2.50
CA LEU A 177 6.59 20.83 -2.94
C LEU A 177 6.30 19.68 -1.95
N ALA A 178 6.37 19.93 -0.65
CA ALA A 178 6.11 18.93 0.39
C ALA A 178 4.67 18.39 0.36
N MET A 179 3.70 19.24 -0.02
CA MET A 179 2.30 18.83 -0.18
C MET A 179 2.11 17.86 -1.36
N PHE A 180 2.89 18.03 -2.43
CA PHE A 180 2.81 17.19 -3.63
C PHE A 180 3.87 16.09 -3.70
N ALA A 181 4.87 16.09 -2.81
CA ALA A 181 6.04 15.22 -2.89
C ALA A 181 5.70 13.73 -2.96
N ASN A 182 4.77 13.27 -2.13
CA ASN A 182 4.34 11.88 -2.14
C ASN A 182 3.59 11.51 -3.42
N TYR A 183 2.79 12.42 -3.97
CA TYR A 183 2.09 12.23 -5.23
C TYR A 183 3.06 12.20 -6.42
N LEU A 184 4.03 13.11 -6.48
CA LEU A 184 5.07 13.10 -7.52
C LEU A 184 5.89 11.81 -7.48
N TYR A 185 6.22 11.34 -6.27
CA TYR A 185 6.92 10.08 -6.11
C TYR A 185 6.05 8.87 -6.52
N LEU A 186 4.75 8.88 -6.21
CA LEU A 186 3.80 7.88 -6.68
C LEU A 186 3.76 7.82 -8.21
N LEU A 187 3.65 8.96 -8.90
CA LEU A 187 3.65 9.02 -10.37
C LEU A 187 4.93 8.42 -10.96
N GLN A 188 6.10 8.74 -10.38
CA GLN A 188 7.37 8.15 -10.83
C GLN A 188 7.38 6.63 -10.67
N ILE A 189 6.89 6.11 -9.54
CA ILE A 189 6.83 4.67 -9.29
C ILE A 189 5.84 3.99 -10.26
N GLU A 190 4.69 4.60 -10.53
CA GLU A 190 3.70 4.06 -11.48
C GLU A 190 4.24 4.00 -12.92
N GLU A 191 4.98 5.02 -13.34
CA GLU A 191 5.67 5.00 -14.64
C GLU A 191 6.67 3.85 -14.70
N LEU A 192 7.51 3.69 -13.66
CA LEU A 192 8.50 2.61 -13.60
C LEU A 192 7.87 1.21 -13.58
N VAL A 193 6.78 1.03 -12.84
CA VAL A 193 6.02 -0.24 -12.80
C VAL A 193 5.41 -0.54 -14.16
N THR A 194 4.83 0.47 -14.81
CA THR A 194 4.23 0.34 -16.15
C THR A 194 5.28 -0.02 -17.20
N ASP A 195 6.45 0.59 -17.12
CA ASP A 195 7.56 0.28 -18.04
C ASP A 195 8.13 -1.12 -17.76
N ALA A 196 8.28 -1.48 -16.47
CA ALA A 196 8.74 -2.81 -16.09
C ALA A 196 7.81 -3.93 -16.56
N ALA A 197 6.50 -3.67 -16.64
CA ALA A 197 5.51 -4.65 -17.11
C ALA A 197 5.68 -5.00 -18.60
N LYS A 198 6.30 -4.14 -19.38
CA LYS A 198 6.56 -4.33 -20.84
C LYS A 198 7.87 -5.04 -21.12
N LEU A 199 8.73 -5.23 -20.10
CA LEU A 199 10.10 -5.72 -20.25
C LEU A 199 10.22 -7.21 -19.97
N LEU A 200 11.22 -7.84 -20.58
CA LEU A 200 11.62 -9.21 -20.25
C LEU A 200 12.22 -9.26 -18.82
N PRO A 201 12.18 -10.41 -18.11
CA PRO A 201 12.65 -10.52 -16.72
C PRO A 201 14.04 -9.94 -16.49
N VAL A 202 15.00 -10.22 -17.35
CA VAL A 202 16.38 -9.69 -17.24
C VAL A 202 16.44 -8.17 -17.41
N GLN A 203 15.60 -7.61 -18.30
CA GLN A 203 15.53 -6.17 -18.51
C GLN A 203 14.85 -5.46 -17.36
N LYS A 204 13.82 -6.09 -16.78
CA LYS A 204 13.12 -5.62 -15.57
C LYS A 204 14.10 -5.54 -14.39
N GLU A 205 14.93 -6.55 -14.18
CA GLU A 205 15.95 -6.56 -13.13
C GLU A 205 16.94 -5.40 -13.32
N ASN A 206 17.43 -5.19 -14.54
CA ASN A 206 18.32 -4.07 -14.85
C ASN A 206 17.65 -2.70 -14.60
N LEU A 207 16.35 -2.57 -14.89
CA LEU A 207 15.60 -1.35 -14.61
C LEU A 207 15.47 -1.12 -13.09
N LEU A 208 15.17 -2.17 -12.32
CA LEU A 208 15.12 -2.13 -10.86
C LEU A 208 16.45 -1.69 -10.25
N LEU A 209 17.57 -2.26 -10.67
CA LEU A 209 18.90 -1.91 -10.19
C LEU A 209 19.25 -0.44 -10.48
N ARG A 210 18.90 0.06 -11.67
CA ARG A 210 19.24 1.43 -12.08
C ARG A 210 18.30 2.47 -11.48
N LYS A 211 16.99 2.27 -11.53
CA LYS A 211 15.98 3.28 -11.18
C LYS A 211 15.26 3.00 -9.86
N GLY A 212 15.25 1.75 -9.37
CA GLY A 212 14.64 1.41 -8.09
C GLY A 212 15.47 1.85 -6.88
N GLY A 213 14.83 1.89 -5.72
CA GLY A 213 15.45 2.24 -4.46
C GLY A 213 15.88 3.70 -4.33
N VAL A 214 16.93 3.92 -3.59
CA VAL A 214 17.43 5.26 -3.23
C VAL A 214 18.85 5.49 -3.72
N ASN A 215 19.27 6.75 -3.81
CA ASN A 215 20.65 7.13 -4.13
C ASN A 215 21.23 8.05 -3.05
N ILE A 216 21.87 7.46 -2.06
CA ILE A 216 22.53 8.18 -0.98
C ILE A 216 23.68 9.06 -1.53
N ALA A 217 24.45 8.55 -2.49
CA ALA A 217 25.57 9.28 -3.07
C ALA A 217 25.11 10.58 -3.76
N ALA A 218 24.00 10.55 -4.52
CA ALA A 218 23.47 11.75 -5.15
C ALA A 218 23.00 12.80 -4.12
N ALA A 219 22.35 12.35 -3.04
CA ALA A 219 21.92 13.24 -1.96
C ALA A 219 23.13 13.87 -1.22
N THR A 220 24.15 13.08 -0.90
CA THR A 220 25.36 13.58 -0.20
C THR A 220 26.18 14.50 -1.08
N ILE A 221 26.33 14.22 -2.37
CA ILE A 221 26.99 15.12 -3.32
C ILE A 221 26.22 16.45 -3.40
N GLY A 222 24.89 16.41 -3.54
CA GLY A 222 24.06 17.60 -3.55
C GLY A 222 24.20 18.43 -2.27
N ALA A 223 24.24 17.77 -1.11
CA ALA A 223 24.46 18.44 0.18
C ALA A 223 25.85 19.07 0.29
N ALA A 224 26.90 18.38 -0.20
CA ALA A 224 28.25 18.92 -0.24
C ALA A 224 28.35 20.16 -1.14
N VAL A 225 27.75 20.12 -2.33
CA VAL A 225 27.69 21.26 -3.24
C VAL A 225 27.00 22.44 -2.57
N TYR A 226 25.84 22.20 -1.96
CA TYR A 226 25.11 23.29 -1.25
C TYR A 226 25.89 23.85 -0.09
N LEU A 227 26.59 23.03 0.69
CA LEU A 227 27.43 23.47 1.80
C LEU A 227 28.59 24.34 1.32
N ILE A 228 29.25 24.00 0.20
CA ILE A 228 30.30 24.83 -0.40
C ILE A 228 29.72 26.20 -0.79
N VAL A 229 28.56 26.24 -1.44
CA VAL A 229 27.90 27.51 -1.82
C VAL A 229 27.58 28.34 -0.58
N LEU A 230 27.09 27.73 0.49
CA LEU A 230 26.77 28.37 1.74
C LEU A 230 28.05 29.01 2.37
N ILE A 231 29.15 28.25 2.40
CA ILE A 231 30.44 28.75 2.91
C ILE A 231 30.91 29.96 2.09
N ILE A 232 30.89 29.88 0.76
CA ILE A 232 31.27 30.97 -0.12
C ILE A 232 30.40 32.20 0.17
N SER A 233 29.07 32.03 0.32
CA SER A 233 28.15 33.15 0.61
C SER A 233 28.39 33.83 1.96
N LEU A 234 29.03 33.14 2.93
CA LEU A 234 29.39 33.74 4.22
C LEU A 234 30.63 34.61 4.16
N PHE A 235 31.50 34.44 3.13
CA PHE A 235 32.75 35.19 2.94
C PHE A 235 32.69 36.17 1.75
N ALA A 236 31.58 36.20 1.01
CA ALA A 236 31.34 37.14 -0.08
C ALA A 236 30.58 38.37 0.40
#